data_362887b279be76166d0515e810ec468b
#
_entry.id   362887b279be76166d0515e810ec468b
#
_cell.length_a   1.000
_cell.length_b   1.000
_cell.length_c   1.000
_cell.angle_alpha   90.00
_cell.angle_beta   90.00
_cell.angle_gamma   90.00
#
_symmetry.space_group_name_H-M   'P 1'
#
loop_
_entity.id
_entity.type
_entity.pdbx_description
1 polymer ?
#
loop_
_entity_poly.entity_id
_entity_poly.type
_entity_poly.pdbx_seq_one_letter_code
_entity_poly.pdbx_strand_id
1 'polypeptide(L)'
;MAQATAQSNPSRPMSDQIIDRIWRFFCSVRAAIAEISFLALLVLIGTLRGSEAPRWLADALPFTEGLVNRWYAWDVFGSLLFALTLALIAVAIAVCTLNRAPSIWQTISHPRIATSRSWLRGAETSATFTRAGTVDDLANDVSGVLAKKRYRVLTERVGNEIHLYADKNRYAKLGTFPFHLALILILVGGLMAAHYGFREQEFIVVEGETRAVGHGTGLSIRLDQFSDDYTASGVAASYRSAITVLQDGKDVKSGDITVGHPLTYGGATVYQSSLGFAKAFRITDGRGNVVYEGAEPIGIYNMTGNPDAPAGFLDLTTIGGQLVFVGQDTNPANRPDLDTLNLNSNQLWVQMGLRDASTGQMVNLPGQKIELDTPVQIGQYTITYTGTDRFSAMQVAYNPGVPIFIIAVVLLLGGLMATFYFPHRRVRALVSMAGESASVQMAPLAKRDWSGKRDFLRIVQDAQQSLGTPTEVKLPKSSPEWDSFKPAAPSAT
;
A
#
# COMPACT_ATOMS: atom_id res chain seq x y z
N MET A 1 64.64 24.63 19.69
CA MET A 1 64.40 23.52 18.75
C MET A 1 63.67 22.42 19.50
N ALA A 2 62.34 22.34 19.36
CA ALA A 2 61.53 21.23 19.88
C ALA A 2 60.87 20.61 18.65
N GLN A 3 61.33 19.42 18.26
CA GLN A 3 60.76 18.60 17.22
C GLN A 3 59.42 18.07 17.72
N ALA A 4 58.31 18.54 17.12
CA ALA A 4 57.01 17.92 17.26
C ALA A 4 57.02 16.58 16.51
N THR A 5 57.04 15.48 17.24
CA THR A 5 56.83 14.13 16.72
C THR A 5 55.40 14.04 16.20
N ALA A 6 55.26 13.98 14.88
CA ALA A 6 54.03 13.64 14.21
C ALA A 6 53.64 12.20 14.60
N GLN A 7 52.67 12.04 15.50
CA GLN A 7 52.06 10.76 15.75
C GLN A 7 51.34 10.30 14.47
N SER A 8 51.90 9.29 13.81
CA SER A 8 51.26 8.57 12.72
C SER A 8 50.00 7.88 13.26
N ASN A 9 48.86 8.40 12.86
CA ASN A 9 47.56 7.79 13.14
C ASN A 9 47.57 6.37 12.54
N PRO A 10 47.33 5.29 13.32
CA PRO A 10 47.35 3.93 12.78
C PRO A 10 46.30 3.83 11.67
N SER A 11 46.71 3.33 10.51
CA SER A 11 45.82 3.11 9.37
C SER A 11 44.71 2.17 9.81
N ARG A 12 43.48 2.68 9.76
CA ARG A 12 42.26 1.89 10.08
C ARG A 12 42.27 0.63 9.21
N PRO A 13 41.87 -0.54 9.76
CA PRO A 13 41.79 -1.77 9.00
C PRO A 13 40.93 -1.61 7.74
N MET A 14 41.28 -2.30 6.69
CA MET A 14 40.65 -2.19 5.36
C MET A 14 39.13 -2.49 5.42
N SER A 15 38.72 -3.41 6.32
CA SER A 15 37.30 -3.71 6.64
C SER A 15 36.53 -2.47 7.07
N ASP A 16 37.12 -1.65 7.97
CA ASP A 16 36.44 -0.46 8.51
C ASP A 16 36.30 0.61 7.43
N GLN A 17 37.27 0.72 6.54
CA GLN A 17 37.20 1.66 5.40
C GLN A 17 36.12 1.27 4.40
N ILE A 18 35.91 -0.03 4.15
CA ILE A 18 34.88 -0.55 3.27
C ILE A 18 33.47 -0.31 3.91
N ILE A 19 33.31 -0.65 5.18
CA ILE A 19 32.09 -0.43 5.93
C ILE A 19 31.71 1.06 5.93
N ASP A 20 32.68 1.95 6.22
CA ASP A 20 32.48 3.41 6.19
C ASP A 20 32.04 3.91 4.81
N ARG A 21 32.59 3.32 3.72
CA ARG A 21 32.22 3.70 2.34
C ARG A 21 30.80 3.25 2.01
N ILE A 22 30.43 2.02 2.35
CA ILE A 22 29.09 1.48 2.16
C ILE A 22 28.07 2.29 2.99
N TRP A 23 28.40 2.58 4.26
CA TRP A 23 27.53 3.39 5.13
C TRP A 23 27.28 4.78 4.56
N ARG A 24 28.32 5.47 4.08
CA ARG A 24 28.20 6.79 3.45
C ARG A 24 27.40 6.74 2.15
N PHE A 25 27.54 5.65 1.38
CA PHE A 25 26.73 5.46 0.16
C PHE A 25 25.24 5.44 0.49
N PHE A 26 24.80 4.60 1.43
CA PHE A 26 23.40 4.54 1.84
C PHE A 26 22.89 5.80 2.55
N CYS A 27 23.75 6.60 3.16
CA CYS A 27 23.38 7.90 3.72
C CYS A 27 23.32 9.01 2.66
N SER A 28 23.69 8.74 1.41
CA SER A 28 23.72 9.72 0.34
C SER A 28 22.33 9.95 -0.25
N VAL A 29 21.90 11.21 -0.31
CA VAL A 29 20.65 11.61 -0.99
C VAL A 29 20.66 11.22 -2.47
N ARG A 30 21.83 11.25 -3.12
CA ARG A 30 21.96 10.86 -4.54
C ARG A 30 21.70 9.39 -4.75
N ALA A 31 22.22 8.53 -3.86
CA ALA A 31 21.96 7.09 -3.91
C ALA A 31 20.47 6.79 -3.69
N ALA A 32 19.85 7.41 -2.69
CA ALA A 32 18.41 7.25 -2.43
C ALA A 32 17.54 7.69 -3.63
N ILE A 33 17.88 8.80 -4.29
CA ILE A 33 17.17 9.23 -5.51
C ILE A 33 17.35 8.20 -6.63
N ALA A 34 18.55 7.67 -6.83
CA ALA A 34 18.82 6.67 -7.86
C ALA A 34 18.04 5.36 -7.60
N GLU A 35 18.03 4.87 -6.36
CA GLU A 35 17.27 3.66 -5.94
C GLU A 35 15.77 3.84 -6.15
N ILE A 36 15.20 4.97 -5.72
CA ILE A 36 13.77 5.27 -5.89
C ILE A 36 13.42 5.42 -7.38
N SER A 37 14.26 6.09 -8.18
CA SER A 37 14.05 6.23 -9.61
C SER A 37 14.12 4.88 -10.33
N PHE A 38 15.03 4.01 -9.91
CA PHE A 38 15.12 2.65 -10.45
C PHE A 38 13.91 1.81 -10.08
N LEU A 39 13.44 1.88 -8.83
CA LEU A 39 12.20 1.23 -8.42
C LEU A 39 11.01 1.75 -9.24
N ALA A 40 10.89 3.06 -9.41
CA ALA A 40 9.82 3.67 -10.20
C ALA A 40 9.82 3.17 -11.65
N LEU A 41 11.02 3.00 -12.25
CA LEU A 41 11.18 2.42 -13.57
C LEU A 41 10.71 0.96 -13.62
N LEU A 42 11.09 0.13 -12.64
CA LEU A 42 10.63 -1.25 -12.56
C LEU A 42 9.11 -1.36 -12.41
N VAL A 43 8.53 -0.52 -11.55
CA VAL A 43 7.07 -0.44 -11.36
C VAL A 43 6.38 -0.03 -12.65
N LEU A 44 6.91 0.97 -13.36
CA LEU A 44 6.38 1.40 -14.65
C LEU A 44 6.39 0.26 -15.68
N ILE A 45 7.54 -0.44 -15.83
CA ILE A 45 7.68 -1.58 -16.73
C ILE A 45 6.68 -2.69 -16.37
N GLY A 46 6.56 -3.03 -15.07
CA GLY A 46 5.65 -4.06 -14.58
C GLY A 46 4.17 -3.71 -14.79
N THR A 47 3.81 -2.44 -14.59
CA THR A 47 2.42 -1.97 -14.76
C THR A 47 2.03 -1.90 -16.25
N LEU A 48 2.92 -1.42 -17.11
CA LEU A 48 2.67 -1.33 -18.54
C LEU A 48 2.51 -2.71 -19.20
N ARG A 49 3.07 -3.78 -18.63
CA ARG A 49 2.85 -5.15 -19.08
C ARG A 49 1.36 -5.53 -19.13
N GLY A 50 0.54 -5.03 -18.20
CA GLY A 50 -0.91 -5.26 -18.15
C GLY A 50 -1.73 -4.39 -19.11
N SER A 51 -1.09 -3.56 -19.93
CA SER A 51 -1.74 -2.66 -20.87
C SER A 51 -1.44 -3.01 -22.33
N GLU A 52 -2.16 -2.38 -23.27
CA GLU A 52 -1.88 -2.51 -24.70
C GLU A 52 -0.63 -1.72 -25.18
N ALA A 53 -0.01 -0.93 -24.28
CA ALA A 53 1.14 -0.09 -24.63
C ALA A 53 2.34 -0.85 -25.24
N PRO A 54 2.73 -2.04 -24.73
CA PRO A 54 3.81 -2.81 -25.35
C PRO A 54 3.46 -3.31 -26.76
N ARG A 55 2.20 -3.72 -27.01
CA ARG A 55 1.74 -4.13 -28.35
C ARG A 55 1.75 -2.98 -29.33
N TRP A 56 1.25 -1.82 -28.91
CA TRP A 56 1.33 -0.62 -29.73
C TRP A 56 2.77 -0.29 -30.17
N LEU A 57 3.76 -0.52 -29.27
CA LEU A 57 5.17 -0.34 -29.62
C LEU A 57 5.64 -1.33 -30.69
N ALA A 58 5.24 -2.61 -30.60
CA ALA A 58 5.57 -3.62 -31.59
C ALA A 58 4.92 -3.34 -32.96
N ASP A 59 3.67 -2.86 -32.95
CA ASP A 59 2.94 -2.49 -34.16
C ASP A 59 3.57 -1.27 -34.85
N ALA A 60 3.99 -0.28 -34.07
CA ALA A 60 4.64 0.93 -34.59
C ALA A 60 6.09 0.67 -35.06
N LEU A 61 6.80 -0.27 -34.42
CA LEU A 61 8.20 -0.59 -34.64
C LEU A 61 8.40 -2.13 -34.69
N PRO A 62 8.14 -2.81 -35.82
CA PRO A 62 8.13 -4.28 -35.91
C PRO A 62 9.43 -4.96 -35.45
N PHE A 63 10.59 -4.28 -35.55
CA PHE A 63 11.85 -4.83 -35.06
C PHE A 63 11.90 -4.99 -33.52
N THR A 64 10.97 -4.40 -32.78
CA THR A 64 10.87 -4.49 -31.32
C THR A 64 10.03 -5.67 -30.83
N GLU A 65 9.37 -6.42 -31.75
CA GLU A 65 8.46 -7.51 -31.39
C GLU A 65 9.10 -8.55 -30.44
N GLY A 66 10.33 -8.97 -30.73
CA GLY A 66 11.07 -9.91 -29.88
C GLY A 66 11.35 -9.36 -28.48
N LEU A 67 11.55 -8.05 -28.33
CA LEU A 67 11.74 -7.37 -27.04
C LEU A 67 10.40 -7.29 -26.30
N VAL A 68 9.33 -6.95 -27.00
CA VAL A 68 7.98 -6.86 -26.43
C VAL A 68 7.50 -8.22 -25.92
N ASN A 69 7.75 -9.30 -26.68
CA ASN A 69 7.41 -10.67 -26.25
C ASN A 69 8.18 -11.07 -24.98
N ARG A 70 9.47 -10.71 -24.86
CA ARG A 70 10.24 -10.91 -23.62
C ARG A 70 9.71 -10.07 -22.47
N TRP A 71 9.25 -8.86 -22.74
CA TRP A 71 8.64 -8.00 -21.75
C TRP A 71 7.35 -8.60 -21.19
N TYR A 72 6.46 -9.13 -22.06
CA TYR A 72 5.25 -9.83 -21.62
C TYR A 72 5.55 -11.11 -20.84
N ALA A 73 6.64 -11.80 -21.14
CA ALA A 73 7.05 -13.00 -20.42
C ALA A 73 7.68 -12.70 -19.05
N TRP A 74 8.21 -11.47 -18.85
CA TRP A 74 8.94 -11.13 -17.63
C TRP A 74 7.97 -10.74 -16.49
N ASP A 75 7.88 -11.58 -15.46
CA ASP A 75 7.21 -11.20 -14.22
C ASP A 75 8.10 -10.27 -13.39
N VAL A 76 7.93 -8.95 -13.61
CA VAL A 76 8.74 -7.90 -12.96
C VAL A 76 8.58 -7.93 -11.45
N PHE A 77 7.34 -8.02 -10.96
CA PHE A 77 7.03 -7.94 -9.54
C PHE A 77 7.45 -9.20 -8.76
N GLY A 78 7.43 -10.37 -9.38
CA GLY A 78 7.95 -11.61 -8.82
C GLY A 78 9.46 -11.79 -9.02
N SER A 79 10.16 -10.88 -9.73
CA SER A 79 11.57 -11.02 -10.05
C SER A 79 12.48 -10.77 -8.84
N LEU A 80 13.61 -11.50 -8.81
CA LEU A 80 14.67 -11.27 -7.82
C LEU A 80 15.20 -9.83 -7.87
N LEU A 81 15.26 -9.22 -9.06
CA LEU A 81 15.70 -7.84 -9.24
C LEU A 81 14.79 -6.86 -8.49
N PHE A 82 13.48 -7.03 -8.59
CA PHE A 82 12.51 -6.23 -7.86
C PHE A 82 12.64 -6.41 -6.35
N ALA A 83 12.73 -7.66 -5.87
CA ALA A 83 12.91 -7.99 -4.46
C ALA A 83 14.21 -7.40 -3.88
N LEU A 84 15.33 -7.51 -4.59
CA LEU A 84 16.62 -6.92 -4.20
C LEU A 84 16.55 -5.38 -4.15
N THR A 85 15.85 -4.75 -5.10
CA THR A 85 15.67 -3.29 -5.09
C THR A 85 14.88 -2.84 -3.86
N LEU A 86 13.80 -3.54 -3.50
CA LEU A 86 13.05 -3.27 -2.28
C LEU A 86 13.90 -3.45 -1.02
N ALA A 87 14.70 -4.53 -0.97
CA ALA A 87 15.60 -4.78 0.15
C ALA A 87 16.66 -3.69 0.30
N LEU A 88 17.27 -3.24 -0.81
CA LEU A 88 18.24 -2.13 -0.82
C LEU A 88 17.62 -0.84 -0.29
N ILE A 89 16.44 -0.47 -0.74
CA ILE A 89 15.72 0.71 -0.26
C ILE A 89 15.41 0.59 1.24
N ALA A 90 14.97 -0.59 1.71
CA ALA A 90 14.72 -0.81 3.13
C ALA A 90 16.00 -0.61 3.96
N VAL A 91 17.13 -1.13 3.51
CA VAL A 91 18.45 -0.95 4.14
C VAL A 91 18.85 0.54 4.12
N ALA A 92 18.67 1.23 2.99
CA ALA A 92 18.98 2.66 2.87
C ALA A 92 18.17 3.51 3.86
N ILE A 93 16.86 3.23 3.98
CA ILE A 93 15.99 3.91 4.96
C ILE A 93 16.48 3.64 6.39
N ALA A 94 16.79 2.39 6.73
CA ALA A 94 17.28 2.01 8.06
C ALA A 94 18.59 2.71 8.40
N VAL A 95 19.59 2.63 7.51
CA VAL A 95 20.92 3.22 7.70
C VAL A 95 20.83 4.75 7.84
N CYS A 96 20.08 5.42 6.94
CA CYS A 96 19.86 6.86 7.03
C CYS A 96 19.17 7.28 8.32
N THR A 97 18.20 6.50 8.77
CA THR A 97 17.45 6.78 10.00
C THR A 97 18.33 6.64 11.22
N LEU A 98 19.09 5.54 11.31
CA LEU A 98 20.04 5.30 12.39
C LEU A 98 21.16 6.36 12.43
N ASN A 99 21.68 6.75 11.28
CA ASN A 99 22.71 7.78 11.19
C ASN A 99 22.23 9.15 11.69
N ARG A 100 20.94 9.47 11.53
CA ARG A 100 20.36 10.74 12.01
C ARG A 100 19.91 10.70 13.47
N ALA A 101 19.69 9.53 14.03
CA ALA A 101 19.17 9.36 15.38
C ALA A 101 19.99 10.09 16.48
N PRO A 102 21.35 9.97 16.52
CA PRO A 102 22.14 10.66 17.54
C PRO A 102 22.01 12.18 17.49
N SER A 103 22.02 12.76 16.28
CA SER A 103 21.93 14.22 16.11
C SER A 103 20.55 14.77 16.49
N ILE A 104 19.48 14.01 16.19
CA ILE A 104 18.12 14.35 16.60
C ILE A 104 18.02 14.28 18.12
N TRP A 105 18.51 13.20 18.73
CA TRP A 105 18.51 13.00 20.17
C TRP A 105 19.28 14.10 20.90
N GLN A 106 20.48 14.42 20.42
CA GLN A 106 21.30 15.52 20.97
C GLN A 106 20.56 16.86 20.91
N THR A 107 19.84 17.14 19.82
CA THR A 107 19.05 18.37 19.69
C THR A 107 17.89 18.43 20.72
N ILE A 108 17.34 17.28 21.11
CA ILE A 108 16.22 17.17 22.06
C ILE A 108 16.71 17.21 23.50
N SER A 109 17.78 16.45 23.81
CA SER A 109 18.29 16.26 25.17
C SER A 109 19.21 17.39 25.61
N HIS A 110 20.15 17.78 24.78
CA HIS A 110 21.20 18.76 25.06
C HIS A 110 21.27 19.85 23.98
N PRO A 111 20.24 20.69 23.87
CA PRO A 111 20.25 21.78 22.89
C PRO A 111 21.31 22.80 23.26
N ARG A 112 22.00 23.37 22.29
CA ARG A 112 22.95 24.48 22.51
C ARG A 112 22.17 25.74 22.92
N ILE A 113 22.40 26.24 24.12
CA ILE A 113 21.72 27.40 24.68
C ILE A 113 22.37 28.70 24.19
N ALA A 114 23.71 28.81 24.33
CA ALA A 114 24.45 30.00 23.93
C ALA A 114 24.18 30.42 22.47
N THR A 115 23.95 31.71 22.26
CA THR A 115 23.58 32.29 20.96
C THR A 115 24.48 33.49 20.67
N SER A 116 25.02 33.58 19.45
CA SER A 116 25.82 34.74 19.07
C SER A 116 24.96 35.96 18.72
N ARG A 117 25.44 37.17 19.08
CA ARG A 117 24.79 38.42 18.71
C ARG A 117 24.67 38.57 17.16
N SER A 118 25.63 38.07 16.40
CA SER A 118 25.61 38.12 14.94
C SER A 118 24.44 37.29 14.36
N TRP A 119 24.11 36.11 14.97
CA TRP A 119 22.97 35.31 14.57
C TRP A 119 21.65 36.04 14.83
N LEU A 120 21.48 36.68 16.01
CA LEU A 120 20.27 37.45 16.35
C LEU A 120 20.09 38.64 15.41
N ARG A 121 21.16 39.39 15.12
CA ARG A 121 21.12 40.53 14.19
C ARG A 121 20.78 40.10 12.75
N GLY A 122 21.24 38.93 12.32
CA GLY A 122 20.95 38.35 11.01
C GLY A 122 19.59 37.66 10.90
N ALA A 123 18.82 37.57 11.98
CA ALA A 123 17.50 36.93 11.95
C ALA A 123 16.51 37.77 11.12
N GLU A 124 15.75 37.13 10.24
CA GLU A 124 14.70 37.76 9.42
C GLU A 124 13.51 38.23 10.26
N THR A 125 13.29 37.56 11.40
CA THR A 125 12.23 37.89 12.36
C THR A 125 12.86 37.96 13.72
N SER A 126 12.72 39.09 14.42
CA SER A 126 13.24 39.27 15.75
C SER A 126 12.46 40.39 16.49
N ALA A 127 12.55 40.39 17.79
CA ALA A 127 12.03 41.49 18.62
C ALA A 127 13.06 41.86 19.67
N THR A 128 13.15 43.14 19.96
CA THR A 128 14.00 43.72 21.02
C THR A 128 13.13 44.47 22.01
N PHE A 129 13.29 44.17 23.28
CA PHE A 129 12.67 44.95 24.39
C PHE A 129 13.76 45.51 25.24
N THR A 130 13.56 46.74 25.72
CA THR A 130 14.48 47.43 26.63
C THR A 130 13.69 48.00 27.80
N ARG A 131 14.15 47.72 29.01
CA ARG A 131 13.49 48.15 30.25
C ARG A 131 14.52 48.47 31.31
N ALA A 132 14.20 49.46 32.16
CA ALA A 132 14.98 49.73 33.37
C ALA A 132 14.94 48.51 34.31
N GLY A 133 16.07 48.13 34.88
CA GLY A 133 16.20 46.98 35.77
C GLY A 133 17.43 46.14 35.47
N THR A 134 17.50 44.99 36.12
CA THR A 134 18.64 44.09 35.99
C THR A 134 18.46 43.10 34.84
N VAL A 135 19.57 42.53 34.39
CA VAL A 135 19.57 41.42 33.37
C VAL A 135 18.81 40.22 33.91
N ASP A 136 18.91 39.94 35.21
CA ASP A 136 18.26 38.78 35.82
C ASP A 136 16.73 38.94 35.86
N ASP A 137 16.23 40.15 36.24
CA ASP A 137 14.79 40.42 36.27
C ASP A 137 14.18 40.29 34.88
N LEU A 138 14.83 40.86 33.85
CA LEU A 138 14.35 40.78 32.48
C LEU A 138 14.40 39.36 31.94
N ALA A 139 15.43 38.56 32.26
CA ALA A 139 15.53 37.18 31.88
C ALA A 139 14.44 36.30 32.53
N ASN A 140 14.12 36.56 33.79
CA ASN A 140 13.04 35.87 34.51
C ASN A 140 11.66 36.20 33.92
N ASP A 141 11.40 37.44 33.57
CA ASP A 141 10.15 37.86 32.95
C ASP A 141 9.96 37.25 31.58
N VAL A 142 11.01 37.25 30.72
CA VAL A 142 11.00 36.57 29.41
C VAL A 142 10.76 35.06 29.58
N SER A 143 11.42 34.44 30.56
CA SER A 143 11.22 33.03 30.89
C SER A 143 9.77 32.74 31.30
N GLY A 144 9.18 33.62 32.09
CA GLY A 144 7.78 33.54 32.52
C GLY A 144 6.79 33.62 31.35
N VAL A 145 7.01 34.55 30.41
CA VAL A 145 6.19 34.68 29.20
C VAL A 145 6.25 33.41 28.38
N LEU A 146 7.45 32.85 28.13
CA LEU A 146 7.65 31.64 27.36
C LEU A 146 7.06 30.39 28.04
N ALA A 147 7.20 30.31 29.39
CA ALA A 147 6.65 29.20 30.18
C ALA A 147 5.11 29.18 30.15
N LYS A 148 4.45 30.35 30.23
CA LYS A 148 2.98 30.49 30.08
C LYS A 148 2.49 29.95 28.74
N LYS A 149 3.32 30.01 27.69
CA LYS A 149 3.02 29.42 26.35
C LYS A 149 3.42 27.94 26.21
N ARG A 150 3.74 27.30 27.35
CA ARG A 150 4.17 25.86 27.41
C ARG A 150 5.50 25.59 26.68
N TYR A 151 6.41 26.57 26.67
CA TYR A 151 7.79 26.33 26.25
C TYR A 151 8.61 25.84 27.45
N ARG A 152 9.47 24.84 27.23
CA ARG A 152 10.57 24.54 28.15
C ARG A 152 11.62 25.59 27.96
N VAL A 153 12.01 26.30 29.03
CA VAL A 153 13.05 27.35 28.99
C VAL A 153 14.31 26.82 29.64
N LEU A 154 15.42 26.99 28.98
CA LEU A 154 16.76 26.71 29.47
C LEU A 154 17.56 28.01 29.43
N THR A 155 18.31 28.31 30.50
CA THR A 155 19.10 29.50 30.63
C THR A 155 20.57 29.17 30.88
N GLU A 156 21.46 29.98 30.32
CA GLU A 156 22.92 29.87 30.50
C GLU A 156 23.51 31.26 30.64
N ARG A 157 24.28 31.50 31.69
CA ARG A 157 25.00 32.78 31.92
C ARG A 157 26.38 32.71 31.28
N VAL A 158 26.69 33.65 30.42
CA VAL A 158 28.01 33.76 29.76
C VAL A 158 28.52 35.20 30.01
N GLY A 159 29.42 35.34 30.97
CA GLY A 159 29.87 36.66 31.44
C GLY A 159 28.71 37.45 32.05
N ASN A 160 28.49 38.66 31.54
CA ASN A 160 27.40 39.55 31.99
C ASN A 160 26.09 39.38 31.20
N GLU A 161 26.01 38.36 30.32
CA GLU A 161 24.84 38.10 29.49
C GLU A 161 24.13 36.84 29.93
N ILE A 162 22.79 36.80 29.76
CA ILE A 162 21.99 35.61 29.97
C ILE A 162 21.43 35.17 28.60
N HIS A 163 21.78 33.95 28.19
CA HIS A 163 21.25 33.30 27.00
C HIS A 163 20.05 32.44 27.38
N LEU A 164 18.98 32.54 26.61
CA LEU A 164 17.79 31.69 26.76
C LEU A 164 17.55 30.90 25.52
N TYR A 165 17.25 29.63 25.74
CA TYR A 165 16.75 28.71 24.72
C TYR A 165 15.39 28.20 25.19
N ALA A 166 14.37 28.39 24.37
CA ALA A 166 13.04 27.89 24.67
C ALA A 166 12.54 26.98 23.54
N ASP A 167 12.00 25.84 23.92
CA ASP A 167 11.45 24.90 22.94
C ASP A 167 10.10 24.32 23.39
N LYS A 168 9.27 23.99 22.36
CA LYS A 168 7.98 23.35 22.53
C LYS A 168 7.86 22.19 21.54
N ASN A 169 7.20 21.09 21.93
CA ASN A 169 7.03 19.88 21.12
C ASN A 169 8.39 19.27 20.69
N ARG A 170 9.38 19.24 21.59
CA ARG A 170 10.75 18.78 21.28
C ARG A 170 10.83 17.38 20.72
N TYR A 171 9.91 16.49 21.15
CA TYR A 171 9.85 15.10 20.71
C TYR A 171 9.23 14.90 19.33
N ALA A 172 8.62 15.93 18.74
CA ALA A 172 8.00 15.85 17.42
C ALA A 172 8.96 15.35 16.31
N LYS A 173 10.25 15.70 16.44
CA LYS A 173 11.28 15.19 15.51
C LYS A 173 11.46 13.68 15.56
N LEU A 174 11.07 13.01 16.66
CA LEU A 174 11.09 11.56 16.76
C LEU A 174 10.01 10.92 15.90
N GLY A 175 8.99 11.66 15.46
CA GLY A 175 7.96 11.16 14.53
C GLY A 175 8.52 10.66 13.21
N THR A 176 9.71 11.09 12.83
CA THR A 176 10.39 10.55 11.64
C THR A 176 10.79 9.07 11.79
N PHE A 177 10.99 8.55 13.00
CA PHE A 177 11.37 7.16 13.23
C PHE A 177 10.20 6.19 12.95
N PRO A 178 9.00 6.35 13.59
CA PRO A 178 7.86 5.52 13.25
C PRO A 178 7.44 5.66 11.78
N PHE A 179 7.58 6.85 11.18
CA PHE A 179 7.34 7.04 9.75
C PHE A 179 8.27 6.19 8.88
N HIS A 180 9.59 6.21 9.11
CA HIS A 180 10.53 5.40 8.35
C HIS A 180 10.39 3.90 8.63
N LEU A 181 10.10 3.51 9.88
CA LEU A 181 9.78 2.12 10.22
C LEU A 181 8.54 1.65 9.47
N ALA A 182 7.51 2.50 9.37
CA ALA A 182 6.32 2.18 8.59
C ALA A 182 6.64 1.90 7.11
N LEU A 183 7.51 2.71 6.49
CA LEU A 183 7.93 2.48 5.11
C LEU A 183 8.63 1.12 4.95
N ILE A 184 9.52 0.76 5.88
CA ILE A 184 10.19 -0.56 5.87
C ILE A 184 9.14 -1.68 6.02
N LEU A 185 8.19 -1.53 6.94
CA LEU A 185 7.13 -2.53 7.15
C LEU A 185 6.23 -2.68 5.91
N ILE A 186 5.94 -1.58 5.19
CA ILE A 186 5.21 -1.65 3.91
C ILE A 186 5.98 -2.49 2.89
N LEU A 187 7.29 -2.29 2.76
CA LEU A 187 8.12 -3.06 1.84
C LEU A 187 8.16 -4.55 2.24
N VAL A 188 8.32 -4.85 3.53
CA VAL A 188 8.32 -6.23 4.06
C VAL A 188 6.95 -6.88 3.85
N GLY A 189 5.86 -6.17 4.18
CA GLY A 189 4.49 -6.66 3.98
C GLY A 189 4.19 -6.94 2.51
N GLY A 190 4.65 -6.07 1.60
CA GLY A 190 4.53 -6.26 0.15
C GLY A 190 5.29 -7.49 -0.34
N LEU A 191 6.51 -7.68 0.14
CA LEU A 191 7.32 -8.86 -0.20
C LEU A 191 6.68 -10.16 0.30
N MET A 192 6.15 -10.14 1.54
CA MET A 192 5.42 -11.30 2.09
C MET A 192 4.15 -11.59 1.29
N ALA A 193 3.39 -10.55 0.90
CA ALA A 193 2.20 -10.71 0.08
C ALA A 193 2.52 -11.30 -1.30
N ALA A 194 3.62 -10.87 -1.92
CA ALA A 194 4.03 -11.34 -3.23
C ALA A 194 4.53 -12.81 -3.23
N HIS A 195 5.20 -13.26 -2.15
CA HIS A 195 5.81 -14.59 -2.11
C HIS A 195 4.94 -15.65 -1.42
N TYR A 196 4.12 -15.25 -0.46
CA TYR A 196 3.31 -16.17 0.35
C TYR A 196 1.81 -15.91 0.21
N GLY A 197 1.41 -14.86 -0.51
CA GLY A 197 0.03 -14.56 -0.83
C GLY A 197 -0.42 -15.23 -2.13
N PHE A 198 -1.72 -15.40 -2.29
CA PHE A 198 -2.33 -15.82 -3.54
C PHE A 198 -3.67 -15.12 -3.75
N ARG A 199 -4.15 -15.13 -5.01
CA ARG A 199 -5.46 -14.66 -5.39
C ARG A 199 -5.98 -15.49 -6.54
N GLU A 200 -7.01 -16.29 -6.26
CA GLU A 200 -7.81 -16.99 -7.26
C GLU A 200 -9.00 -16.11 -7.63
N GLN A 201 -9.06 -15.67 -8.88
CA GLN A 201 -10.11 -14.72 -9.31
C GLN A 201 -11.38 -15.42 -9.81
N GLU A 202 -11.25 -16.64 -10.31
CA GLU A 202 -12.34 -17.43 -10.88
C GLU A 202 -12.46 -18.76 -10.12
N PHE A 203 -12.69 -18.66 -8.82
CA PHE A 203 -12.93 -19.84 -7.99
C PHE A 203 -14.40 -20.21 -8.07
N ILE A 204 -14.72 -21.10 -9.01
CA ILE A 204 -16.09 -21.52 -9.32
C ILE A 204 -16.44 -22.73 -8.48
N VAL A 205 -17.63 -22.71 -7.85
CA VAL A 205 -18.18 -23.84 -7.10
C VAL A 205 -19.66 -23.97 -7.48
N VAL A 206 -20.03 -25.19 -7.87
CA VAL A 206 -21.44 -25.52 -8.15
C VAL A 206 -22.18 -25.76 -6.84
N GLU A 207 -23.47 -25.47 -6.81
CA GLU A 207 -24.31 -25.63 -5.61
C GLU A 207 -24.29 -27.11 -5.16
N GLY A 208 -24.07 -27.33 -3.87
CA GLY A 208 -23.90 -28.64 -3.26
C GLY A 208 -22.47 -29.22 -3.34
N GLU A 209 -21.60 -28.66 -4.17
CA GLU A 209 -20.23 -29.17 -4.35
C GLU A 209 -19.20 -28.52 -3.43
N THR A 210 -18.07 -29.18 -3.28
CA THR A 210 -16.92 -28.72 -2.51
C THR A 210 -15.68 -28.67 -3.41
N ARG A 211 -15.02 -27.52 -3.44
CA ARG A 211 -13.77 -27.32 -4.20
C ARG A 211 -12.62 -26.93 -3.28
N ALA A 212 -11.47 -27.59 -3.45
CA ALA A 212 -10.24 -27.25 -2.72
C ALA A 212 -9.66 -25.93 -3.24
N VAL A 213 -9.25 -25.06 -2.31
CA VAL A 213 -8.59 -23.78 -2.62
C VAL A 213 -7.19 -24.00 -3.19
N GLY A 214 -6.54 -25.08 -2.80
CA GLY A 214 -5.17 -25.35 -3.23
C GLY A 214 -4.13 -24.53 -2.44
N HIS A 215 -3.03 -24.19 -3.10
CA HIS A 215 -1.90 -23.41 -2.54
C HIS A 215 -1.33 -23.96 -1.22
N GLY A 216 -1.53 -25.26 -0.94
CA GLY A 216 -1.06 -25.89 0.29
C GLY A 216 -1.80 -25.44 1.56
N THR A 217 -2.96 -24.81 1.41
CA THR A 217 -3.72 -24.24 2.55
C THR A 217 -4.50 -25.28 3.34
N GLY A 218 -4.81 -26.45 2.76
CA GLY A 218 -5.75 -27.41 3.31
C GLY A 218 -7.20 -26.91 3.36
N LEU A 219 -7.47 -25.73 2.80
CA LEU A 219 -8.81 -25.14 2.74
C LEU A 219 -9.60 -25.67 1.55
N SER A 220 -10.89 -25.91 1.78
CA SER A 220 -11.91 -26.17 0.76
C SER A 220 -13.13 -25.29 1.02
N ILE A 221 -13.88 -25.00 -0.01
CA ILE A 221 -15.11 -24.20 0.07
C ILE A 221 -16.23 -25.05 -0.53
N ARG A 222 -17.30 -25.24 0.25
CA ARG A 222 -18.56 -25.83 -0.20
C ARG A 222 -19.57 -24.71 -0.41
N LEU A 223 -20.26 -24.75 -1.54
CA LEU A 223 -21.42 -23.88 -1.80
C LEU A 223 -22.66 -24.61 -1.34
N ASP A 224 -23.19 -24.25 -0.19
CA ASP A 224 -24.35 -24.93 0.38
C ASP A 224 -25.66 -24.52 -0.30
N GLN A 225 -25.78 -23.21 -0.65
CA GLN A 225 -26.92 -22.67 -1.36
C GLN A 225 -26.54 -21.39 -2.10
N PHE A 226 -27.12 -21.20 -3.28
CA PHE A 226 -27.02 -19.96 -4.03
C PHE A 226 -28.41 -19.34 -4.22
N SER A 227 -28.52 -18.01 -4.06
CA SER A 227 -29.74 -17.26 -4.35
C SER A 227 -29.41 -15.94 -5.05
N ASP A 228 -30.23 -15.60 -6.03
CA ASP A 228 -30.11 -14.38 -6.83
C ASP A 228 -31.48 -13.71 -6.98
N ASP A 229 -31.44 -12.39 -6.99
CA ASP A 229 -32.61 -11.54 -7.27
C ASP A 229 -32.30 -10.70 -8.52
N TYR A 230 -33.32 -10.51 -9.33
CA TYR A 230 -33.24 -9.71 -10.55
C TYR A 230 -34.19 -8.52 -10.48
N THR A 231 -33.78 -7.41 -11.10
CA THR A 231 -34.65 -6.26 -11.34
C THR A 231 -35.70 -6.60 -12.38
N ALA A 232 -36.77 -5.80 -12.48
CA ALA A 232 -37.78 -5.95 -13.53
C ALA A 232 -37.23 -5.85 -14.97
N SER A 233 -36.02 -5.27 -15.12
CA SER A 233 -35.29 -5.20 -16.40
C SER A 233 -34.37 -6.41 -16.65
N GLY A 234 -34.35 -7.43 -15.78
CA GLY A 234 -33.53 -8.63 -15.94
C GLY A 234 -32.08 -8.47 -15.54
N VAL A 235 -31.71 -7.35 -14.89
CA VAL A 235 -30.35 -7.15 -14.36
C VAL A 235 -30.28 -7.75 -12.96
N ALA A 236 -29.22 -8.49 -12.65
CA ALA A 236 -28.99 -9.03 -11.31
C ALA A 236 -28.98 -7.89 -10.28
N ALA A 237 -29.89 -7.92 -9.33
CA ALA A 237 -30.04 -6.92 -8.27
C ALA A 237 -29.18 -7.29 -7.06
N SER A 238 -29.19 -8.56 -6.67
CA SER A 238 -28.34 -9.12 -5.62
C SER A 238 -28.07 -10.59 -5.87
N TYR A 239 -26.97 -11.08 -5.36
CA TYR A 239 -26.71 -12.51 -5.28
C TYR A 239 -25.97 -12.83 -3.97
N ARG A 240 -26.35 -13.96 -3.40
CA ARG A 240 -25.86 -14.44 -2.13
C ARG A 240 -25.46 -15.91 -2.26
N SER A 241 -24.27 -16.23 -1.78
CA SER A 241 -23.80 -17.61 -1.63
C SER A 241 -23.71 -17.93 -0.15
N ALA A 242 -24.48 -18.92 0.30
CA ALA A 242 -24.26 -19.57 1.59
C ALA A 242 -23.12 -20.56 1.41
N ILE A 243 -22.01 -20.33 2.08
CA ILE A 243 -20.81 -21.15 1.94
C ILE A 243 -20.36 -21.73 3.29
N THR A 244 -19.76 -22.91 3.22
CA THR A 244 -19.03 -23.52 4.33
C THR A 244 -17.55 -23.68 3.95
N VAL A 245 -16.68 -23.11 4.79
CA VAL A 245 -15.23 -23.30 4.69
C VAL A 245 -14.86 -24.56 5.47
N LEU A 246 -14.09 -25.43 4.83
CA LEU A 246 -13.56 -26.65 5.42
C LEU A 246 -12.04 -26.52 5.58
N GLN A 247 -11.52 -27.01 6.72
CA GLN A 247 -10.09 -27.19 6.94
C GLN A 247 -9.80 -28.70 7.06
N ASP A 248 -8.99 -29.22 6.15
CA ASP A 248 -8.65 -30.65 6.10
C ASP A 248 -9.91 -31.57 6.13
N GLY A 249 -10.94 -31.17 5.39
CA GLY A 249 -12.20 -31.92 5.25
C GLY A 249 -13.21 -31.71 6.40
N LYS A 250 -12.92 -30.87 7.39
CA LYS A 250 -13.83 -30.57 8.51
C LYS A 250 -14.41 -29.17 8.35
N ASP A 251 -15.71 -29.04 8.56
CA ASP A 251 -16.42 -27.76 8.58
C ASP A 251 -15.87 -26.87 9.71
N VAL A 252 -15.38 -25.69 9.40
CA VAL A 252 -14.76 -24.77 10.38
C VAL A 252 -15.47 -23.43 10.45
N LYS A 253 -16.09 -22.99 9.36
CA LYS A 253 -16.83 -21.73 9.34
C LYS A 253 -17.86 -21.73 8.23
N SER A 254 -19.10 -21.37 8.55
CA SER A 254 -20.18 -21.15 7.58
C SER A 254 -20.65 -19.71 7.62
N GLY A 255 -21.19 -19.22 6.53
CA GLY A 255 -21.78 -17.91 6.44
C GLY A 255 -22.16 -17.52 5.02
N ASP A 256 -22.94 -16.44 4.94
CA ASP A 256 -23.35 -15.86 3.67
C ASP A 256 -22.32 -14.88 3.16
N ILE A 257 -22.01 -14.94 1.88
CA ILE A 257 -21.24 -13.93 1.17
C ILE A 257 -22.12 -13.23 0.14
N THR A 258 -21.97 -11.91 0.06
CA THR A 258 -22.59 -11.06 -0.94
C THR A 258 -21.56 -10.08 -1.48
N VAL A 259 -21.90 -9.34 -2.53
CA VAL A 259 -21.01 -8.27 -3.03
C VAL A 259 -20.76 -7.25 -1.91
N GLY A 260 -19.49 -7.05 -1.57
CA GLY A 260 -19.08 -6.15 -0.49
C GLY A 260 -19.07 -6.75 0.92
N HIS A 261 -19.58 -7.98 1.13
CA HIS A 261 -19.58 -8.66 2.43
C HIS A 261 -18.90 -10.03 2.30
N PRO A 262 -17.58 -10.09 2.37
CA PRO A 262 -16.84 -11.35 2.25
C PRO A 262 -16.81 -12.15 3.55
N LEU A 263 -16.47 -13.44 3.44
CA LEU A 263 -16.19 -14.31 4.57
C LEU A 263 -14.68 -14.52 4.70
N THR A 264 -14.13 -14.34 5.90
CA THR A 264 -12.70 -14.55 6.17
C THR A 264 -12.50 -15.67 7.17
N TYR A 265 -11.58 -16.58 6.87
CA TYR A 265 -11.13 -17.64 7.79
C TYR A 265 -9.65 -17.96 7.53
N GLY A 266 -8.86 -18.17 8.61
CA GLY A 266 -7.45 -18.53 8.51
C GLY A 266 -6.56 -17.55 7.72
N GLY A 267 -6.98 -16.28 7.59
CA GLY A 267 -6.32 -15.26 6.79
C GLY A 267 -6.72 -15.26 5.31
N ALA A 268 -7.40 -16.31 4.83
CA ALA A 268 -8.03 -16.32 3.51
C ALA A 268 -9.38 -15.61 3.55
N THR A 269 -9.68 -14.85 2.51
CA THR A 269 -10.94 -14.10 2.37
C THR A 269 -11.61 -14.50 1.07
N VAL A 270 -12.89 -14.86 1.16
CA VAL A 270 -13.73 -15.29 0.05
C VAL A 270 -14.70 -14.18 -0.29
N TYR A 271 -14.62 -13.68 -1.50
CA TYR A 271 -15.48 -12.60 -2.02
C TYR A 271 -16.44 -13.15 -3.06
N GLN A 272 -17.69 -12.68 -3.04
CA GLN A 272 -18.63 -12.91 -4.13
C GLN A 272 -18.19 -12.10 -5.36
N SER A 273 -18.07 -12.76 -6.52
CA SER A 273 -17.69 -12.14 -7.79
C SER A 273 -18.82 -12.17 -8.81
N SER A 274 -19.18 -13.35 -9.30
CA SER A 274 -20.24 -13.53 -10.30
C SER A 274 -21.00 -14.82 -10.06
N LEU A 275 -21.93 -15.13 -10.96
CA LEU A 275 -22.77 -16.32 -10.92
C LEU A 275 -22.94 -16.88 -12.34
N GLY A 276 -23.40 -18.09 -12.41
CA GLY A 276 -23.77 -18.71 -13.69
C GLY A 276 -24.51 -20.03 -13.48
N PHE A 277 -24.65 -20.74 -14.59
CA PHE A 277 -25.32 -22.03 -14.63
C PHE A 277 -24.32 -23.15 -14.88
N ALA A 278 -24.60 -24.33 -14.34
CA ALA A 278 -23.88 -25.56 -14.56
C ALA A 278 -24.82 -26.61 -15.17
N LYS A 279 -24.32 -27.43 -16.06
CA LYS A 279 -25.08 -28.51 -16.66
C LYS A 279 -24.70 -29.82 -16.00
N ALA A 280 -25.68 -30.52 -15.48
CA ALA A 280 -25.51 -31.77 -14.78
C ALA A 280 -25.54 -32.95 -15.76
N PHE A 281 -24.60 -33.85 -15.60
CA PHE A 281 -24.43 -35.03 -16.44
C PHE A 281 -24.31 -36.30 -15.62
N ARG A 282 -24.87 -37.37 -16.13
CA ARG A 282 -24.55 -38.74 -15.74
C ARG A 282 -24.00 -39.49 -16.95
N ILE A 283 -22.79 -39.99 -16.82
CA ILE A 283 -22.11 -40.74 -17.90
C ILE A 283 -21.86 -42.15 -17.40
N THR A 284 -22.29 -43.15 -18.19
CA THR A 284 -22.07 -44.56 -17.88
C THR A 284 -21.29 -45.24 -19.00
N ASP A 285 -20.55 -46.31 -18.66
CA ASP A 285 -19.89 -47.20 -19.62
C ASP A 285 -20.88 -48.20 -20.24
N GLY A 286 -20.41 -48.97 -21.23
CA GLY A 286 -21.20 -49.99 -21.88
C GLY A 286 -21.67 -51.15 -20.97
N ARG A 287 -21.21 -51.19 -19.71
CA ARG A 287 -21.66 -52.14 -18.67
C ARG A 287 -22.65 -51.49 -17.68
N GLY A 288 -22.96 -50.20 -17.83
CA GLY A 288 -23.83 -49.48 -16.96
C GLY A 288 -23.15 -48.89 -15.70
N ASN A 289 -21.84 -49.01 -15.55
CA ASN A 289 -21.14 -48.38 -14.44
C ASN A 289 -21.06 -46.88 -14.63
N VAL A 290 -21.29 -46.11 -13.57
CA VAL A 290 -21.17 -44.66 -13.60
C VAL A 290 -19.68 -44.24 -13.69
N VAL A 291 -19.35 -43.53 -14.73
CA VAL A 291 -18.02 -43.00 -15.00
C VAL A 291 -17.90 -41.55 -14.47
N TYR A 292 -18.98 -40.84 -14.59
CA TYR A 292 -19.08 -39.46 -14.09
C TYR A 292 -20.52 -39.18 -13.68
N GLU A 293 -20.68 -38.43 -12.57
CA GLU A 293 -21.93 -37.86 -12.14
C GLU A 293 -21.62 -36.54 -11.41
N GLY A 294 -22.14 -35.42 -11.92
CA GLY A 294 -21.86 -34.09 -11.40
C GLY A 294 -22.31 -33.01 -12.38
N ALA A 295 -22.08 -31.77 -12.03
CA ALA A 295 -22.43 -30.63 -12.85
C ALA A 295 -21.21 -29.77 -13.19
N GLU A 296 -21.15 -29.32 -14.44
CA GLU A 296 -20.06 -28.50 -14.94
C GLU A 296 -20.53 -27.12 -15.42
N PRO A 297 -19.81 -26.06 -15.10
CA PRO A 297 -20.13 -24.71 -15.50
C PRO A 297 -20.25 -24.52 -17.01
N ILE A 298 -21.23 -23.74 -17.46
CA ILE A 298 -21.38 -23.31 -18.84
C ILE A 298 -21.21 -21.80 -18.96
N GLY A 299 -20.73 -21.33 -20.10
CA GLY A 299 -20.57 -19.89 -20.37
C GLY A 299 -19.27 -19.28 -19.86
N ILE A 300 -18.36 -20.10 -19.30
CA ILE A 300 -17.00 -19.68 -18.97
C ILE A 300 -16.13 -19.63 -20.23
N TYR A 301 -16.40 -20.53 -21.16
CA TYR A 301 -15.74 -20.62 -22.46
C TYR A 301 -16.75 -20.39 -23.57
N ASN A 302 -16.28 -19.89 -24.71
CA ASN A 302 -17.06 -19.82 -25.93
C ASN A 302 -16.55 -20.88 -26.91
N MET A 303 -17.47 -21.40 -27.73
CA MET A 303 -17.09 -22.40 -28.73
C MET A 303 -16.11 -21.81 -29.76
N THR A 304 -15.04 -22.50 -30.05
CA THR A 304 -14.08 -22.06 -31.09
C THR A 304 -14.78 -21.86 -32.42
N GLY A 305 -14.68 -20.69 -33.01
CA GLY A 305 -15.36 -20.33 -34.26
C GLY A 305 -16.79 -19.81 -34.10
N ASN A 306 -17.33 -19.79 -32.87
CA ASN A 306 -18.60 -19.20 -32.54
C ASN A 306 -18.53 -18.52 -31.14
N PRO A 307 -18.08 -17.26 -31.07
CA PRO A 307 -17.86 -16.57 -29.81
C PRO A 307 -19.14 -16.28 -29.02
N ASP A 308 -20.30 -16.44 -29.63
CA ASP A 308 -21.60 -16.16 -29.01
C ASP A 308 -22.27 -17.41 -28.42
N ALA A 309 -21.69 -18.62 -28.64
CA ALA A 309 -22.22 -19.86 -28.11
C ALA A 309 -21.55 -20.22 -26.77
N PRO A 310 -22.29 -20.11 -25.63
CA PRO A 310 -21.76 -20.48 -24.34
C PRO A 310 -21.41 -21.96 -24.29
N ALA A 311 -20.19 -22.27 -23.94
CA ALA A 311 -19.65 -23.62 -23.88
C ALA A 311 -19.23 -24.01 -22.47
N GLY A 312 -19.24 -25.30 -22.19
CA GLY A 312 -18.66 -25.91 -21.02
C GLY A 312 -17.72 -27.03 -21.40
N PHE A 313 -16.88 -27.41 -20.50
CA PHE A 313 -15.86 -28.45 -20.68
C PHE A 313 -15.82 -29.34 -19.45
N LEU A 314 -15.93 -30.65 -19.67
CA LEU A 314 -15.82 -31.66 -18.63
C LEU A 314 -14.60 -32.54 -18.94
N ASP A 315 -13.66 -32.62 -18.02
CA ASP A 315 -12.51 -33.53 -18.13
C ASP A 315 -12.87 -34.92 -17.55
N LEU A 316 -12.80 -35.92 -18.41
CA LEU A 316 -13.08 -37.32 -18.09
C LEU A 316 -11.76 -38.08 -17.95
N THR A 317 -10.85 -37.63 -17.08
CA THR A 317 -9.52 -38.22 -16.90
C THR A 317 -9.54 -39.70 -16.59
N THR A 318 -10.57 -40.22 -15.90
CA THR A 318 -10.75 -41.64 -15.56
C THR A 318 -10.83 -42.55 -16.77
N ILE A 319 -11.29 -42.02 -17.90
CA ILE A 319 -11.43 -42.73 -19.15
C ILE A 319 -10.54 -42.18 -20.27
N GLY A 320 -9.66 -41.23 -19.94
CA GLY A 320 -8.82 -40.56 -20.91
C GLY A 320 -9.61 -39.77 -21.96
N GLY A 321 -10.75 -39.21 -21.55
CA GLY A 321 -11.68 -38.49 -22.42
C GLY A 321 -11.96 -37.06 -21.95
N GLN A 322 -12.72 -36.36 -22.76
CA GLN A 322 -13.26 -35.03 -22.48
C GLN A 322 -14.64 -34.90 -23.12
N LEU A 323 -15.51 -34.09 -22.50
CA LEU A 323 -16.80 -33.71 -23.08
C LEU A 323 -16.85 -32.18 -23.23
N VAL A 324 -17.06 -31.73 -24.45
CA VAL A 324 -17.40 -30.32 -24.73
C VAL A 324 -18.91 -30.28 -24.91
N PHE A 325 -19.56 -29.31 -24.27
CA PHE A 325 -20.99 -29.12 -24.39
C PHE A 325 -21.31 -27.62 -24.58
N VAL A 326 -22.36 -27.40 -25.37
CA VAL A 326 -22.88 -26.07 -25.70
C VAL A 326 -24.37 -26.07 -25.41
N GLY A 327 -24.86 -25.04 -24.76
CA GLY A 327 -26.28 -24.95 -24.44
C GLY A 327 -26.75 -23.50 -24.46
N GLN A 328 -28.06 -23.34 -24.41
CA GLN A 328 -28.64 -22.04 -24.20
C GLN A 328 -28.32 -21.60 -22.76
N ASP A 329 -27.81 -20.38 -22.60
CA ASP A 329 -27.64 -19.76 -21.30
C ASP A 329 -29.03 -19.27 -20.81
N THR A 330 -29.47 -19.83 -19.71
CA THR A 330 -30.78 -19.51 -19.12
C THR A 330 -30.75 -18.27 -18.25
N ASN A 331 -29.62 -17.55 -18.14
CA ASN A 331 -29.54 -16.29 -17.43
C ASN A 331 -30.35 -15.22 -18.19
N PRO A 332 -31.37 -14.58 -17.56
CA PRO A 332 -32.17 -13.56 -18.21
C PRO A 332 -31.37 -12.32 -18.67
N ALA A 333 -30.20 -12.08 -18.09
CA ALA A 333 -29.31 -11.00 -18.50
C ALA A 333 -28.53 -11.34 -19.79
N ASN A 334 -28.44 -12.61 -20.18
CA ASN A 334 -27.77 -13.02 -21.38
C ASN A 334 -28.73 -13.05 -22.59
N ARG A 335 -28.15 -12.95 -23.76
CA ARG A 335 -28.89 -12.75 -25.01
C ARG A 335 -29.30 -14.10 -25.62
N PRO A 336 -30.54 -14.56 -25.43
CA PRO A 336 -31.02 -15.83 -25.97
C PRO A 336 -31.17 -15.82 -27.51
N ASP A 337 -31.08 -14.66 -28.13
CA ASP A 337 -31.10 -14.45 -29.58
C ASP A 337 -29.83 -14.90 -30.30
N LEU A 338 -28.77 -15.28 -29.56
CA LEU A 338 -27.50 -15.73 -30.12
C LEU A 338 -27.33 -17.26 -30.19
N ASP A 339 -28.40 -18.02 -29.99
CA ASP A 339 -28.36 -19.49 -30.11
C ASP A 339 -28.24 -19.94 -31.56
N THR A 340 -27.01 -19.98 -32.07
CA THR A 340 -26.70 -20.39 -33.45
C THR A 340 -26.91 -21.87 -33.72
N LEU A 341 -27.05 -22.70 -32.67
CA LEU A 341 -27.30 -24.14 -32.79
C LEU A 341 -28.79 -24.52 -32.75
N ASN A 342 -29.66 -23.53 -32.60
CA ASN A 342 -31.11 -23.74 -32.46
C ASN A 342 -31.45 -24.70 -31.31
N LEU A 343 -30.83 -24.51 -30.16
CA LEU A 343 -31.08 -25.26 -28.93
C LEU A 343 -32.18 -24.59 -28.12
N ASN A 344 -33.01 -25.38 -27.50
CA ASN A 344 -33.92 -24.88 -26.43
C ASN A 344 -33.29 -25.10 -25.04
N SER A 345 -33.91 -24.57 -24.00
CA SER A 345 -33.43 -24.65 -22.63
C SER A 345 -33.19 -26.06 -22.09
N ASN A 346 -33.85 -27.06 -22.68
CA ASN A 346 -33.74 -28.48 -22.31
C ASN A 346 -32.83 -29.29 -23.23
N GLN A 347 -32.13 -28.62 -24.13
CA GLN A 347 -31.25 -29.27 -25.11
C GLN A 347 -29.83 -28.77 -24.96
N LEU A 348 -28.88 -29.68 -25.14
CA LEU A 348 -27.47 -29.40 -25.27
C LEU A 348 -26.93 -30.00 -26.57
N TRP A 349 -25.96 -29.31 -27.18
CA TRP A 349 -25.09 -29.97 -28.15
C TRP A 349 -23.84 -30.47 -27.41
N VAL A 350 -23.48 -31.74 -27.61
CA VAL A 350 -22.35 -32.35 -26.92
C VAL A 350 -21.41 -32.99 -27.93
N GLN A 351 -20.11 -32.93 -27.65
CA GLN A 351 -19.08 -33.61 -28.40
C GLN A 351 -18.08 -34.27 -27.45
N MET A 352 -17.89 -35.57 -27.59
CA MET A 352 -16.97 -36.35 -26.79
C MET A 352 -15.67 -36.55 -27.56
N GLY A 353 -14.54 -36.23 -26.90
CA GLY A 353 -13.20 -36.60 -27.36
C GLY A 353 -12.68 -37.75 -26.49
N LEU A 354 -12.07 -38.77 -27.14
CA LEU A 354 -11.41 -39.87 -26.45
C LEU A 354 -9.96 -39.94 -26.89
N ARG A 355 -9.07 -40.25 -25.98
CA ARG A 355 -7.67 -40.49 -26.30
C ARG A 355 -7.49 -41.87 -26.95
N ASP A 356 -6.99 -41.89 -28.17
CA ASP A 356 -6.64 -43.12 -28.86
C ASP A 356 -5.49 -43.82 -28.14
N ALA A 357 -5.70 -45.09 -27.78
CA ALA A 357 -4.73 -45.86 -26.99
C ALA A 357 -3.43 -46.14 -27.74
N SER A 358 -3.46 -46.12 -29.09
CA SER A 358 -2.29 -46.45 -29.94
C SER A 358 -1.44 -45.24 -30.28
N THR A 359 -2.07 -44.06 -30.49
CA THR A 359 -1.41 -42.85 -30.94
C THR A 359 -1.26 -41.83 -29.81
N GLY A 360 -2.01 -41.97 -28.72
CA GLY A 360 -2.09 -40.98 -27.64
C GLY A 360 -2.78 -39.67 -28.02
N GLN A 361 -3.27 -39.54 -29.25
CA GLN A 361 -3.95 -38.34 -29.74
C GLN A 361 -5.43 -38.33 -29.32
N MET A 362 -5.98 -37.13 -29.18
CA MET A 362 -7.41 -36.97 -28.92
C MET A 362 -8.21 -37.09 -30.20
N VAL A 363 -9.14 -38.03 -30.24
CA VAL A 363 -10.05 -38.25 -31.35
C VAL A 363 -11.44 -37.78 -30.96
N ASN A 364 -11.95 -36.77 -31.65
CA ASN A 364 -13.29 -36.26 -31.42
C ASN A 364 -14.33 -37.09 -32.13
N LEU A 365 -15.30 -37.60 -31.39
CA LEU A 365 -16.47 -38.28 -31.95
C LEU A 365 -17.43 -37.24 -32.54
N PRO A 366 -18.36 -37.65 -33.45
CA PRO A 366 -19.35 -36.73 -33.97
C PRO A 366 -20.18 -36.10 -32.86
N GLY A 367 -20.34 -34.78 -32.91
CA GLY A 367 -21.20 -34.07 -31.98
C GLY A 367 -22.67 -34.28 -32.29
N GLN A 368 -23.52 -34.27 -31.26
CA GLN A 368 -24.98 -34.42 -31.41
C GLN A 368 -25.75 -33.68 -30.35
N LYS A 369 -27.03 -33.42 -30.63
CA LYS A 369 -27.98 -32.83 -29.67
C LYS A 369 -28.46 -33.90 -28.68
N ILE A 370 -28.51 -33.57 -27.43
CA ILE A 370 -29.11 -34.38 -26.36
C ILE A 370 -30.20 -33.61 -25.66
N GLU A 371 -31.20 -34.29 -25.17
CA GLU A 371 -32.33 -33.72 -24.43
C GLU A 371 -32.27 -34.09 -22.95
N LEU A 372 -32.88 -33.24 -22.11
CA LEU A 372 -33.00 -33.46 -20.68
C LEU A 372 -33.60 -34.86 -20.41
N ASP A 373 -32.99 -35.57 -19.45
CA ASP A 373 -33.38 -36.91 -18.99
C ASP A 373 -33.40 -37.98 -20.10
N THR A 374 -32.85 -37.69 -21.28
CA THR A 374 -32.82 -38.65 -22.40
C THR A 374 -31.41 -39.22 -22.56
N PRO A 375 -31.18 -40.51 -22.24
CA PRO A 375 -29.90 -41.16 -22.45
C PRO A 375 -29.52 -41.24 -23.93
N VAL A 376 -28.31 -40.82 -24.28
CA VAL A 376 -27.80 -40.85 -25.65
C VAL A 376 -26.47 -41.59 -25.69
N GLN A 377 -26.30 -42.51 -26.60
CA GLN A 377 -25.06 -43.26 -26.78
C GLN A 377 -24.07 -42.50 -27.67
N ILE A 378 -22.87 -42.25 -27.14
CA ILE A 378 -21.76 -41.66 -27.88
C ILE A 378 -20.54 -42.58 -27.72
N GLY A 379 -20.20 -43.30 -28.82
CA GLY A 379 -19.20 -44.33 -28.77
C GLY A 379 -19.62 -45.49 -27.86
N GLN A 380 -18.82 -45.82 -26.87
CA GLN A 380 -19.11 -46.87 -25.87
C GLN A 380 -19.74 -46.33 -24.58
N TYR A 381 -20.01 -45.05 -24.50
CA TYR A 381 -20.56 -44.40 -23.31
C TYR A 381 -21.99 -43.92 -23.54
N THR A 382 -22.79 -43.94 -22.49
CA THR A 382 -24.13 -43.33 -22.48
C THR A 382 -24.08 -42.05 -21.68
N ILE A 383 -24.46 -40.94 -22.30
CA ILE A 383 -24.48 -39.60 -21.67
C ILE A 383 -25.94 -39.22 -21.46
N THR A 384 -26.26 -38.80 -20.25
CA THR A 384 -27.57 -38.26 -19.88
C THR A 384 -27.36 -36.87 -19.33
N TYR A 385 -28.03 -35.88 -19.91
CA TYR A 385 -28.16 -34.56 -19.35
C TYR A 385 -29.28 -34.56 -18.29
N THR A 386 -28.92 -34.40 -17.01
CA THR A 386 -29.85 -34.62 -15.89
C THR A 386 -30.43 -33.33 -15.30
N GLY A 387 -29.89 -32.16 -15.65
CA GLY A 387 -30.42 -30.93 -15.16
C GLY A 387 -29.51 -29.72 -15.31
N THR A 388 -30.00 -28.62 -14.79
CA THR A 388 -29.22 -27.38 -14.71
C THR A 388 -29.15 -26.93 -13.26
N ASP A 389 -27.96 -26.81 -12.75
CA ASP A 389 -27.64 -26.29 -11.43
C ASP A 389 -27.09 -24.86 -11.54
N ARG A 390 -26.86 -24.22 -10.41
CA ARG A 390 -26.24 -22.91 -10.33
C ARG A 390 -24.80 -23.04 -9.81
N PHE A 391 -23.95 -22.12 -10.22
CA PHE A 391 -22.65 -21.96 -9.59
C PHE A 391 -22.43 -20.54 -9.10
N SER A 392 -21.61 -20.41 -8.09
CA SER A 392 -21.02 -19.14 -7.68
C SER A 392 -19.58 -19.04 -8.12
N ALA A 393 -19.23 -17.98 -8.80
CA ALA A 393 -17.83 -17.62 -9.03
C ALA A 393 -17.39 -16.64 -7.93
N MET A 394 -16.37 -17.03 -7.22
CA MET A 394 -15.83 -16.34 -6.06
C MET A 394 -14.39 -15.90 -6.35
N GLN A 395 -13.91 -14.91 -5.61
CA GLN A 395 -12.50 -14.62 -5.52
C GLN A 395 -12.01 -15.09 -4.16
N VAL A 396 -11.00 -15.94 -4.13
CA VAL A 396 -10.35 -16.37 -2.89
C VAL A 396 -8.96 -15.73 -2.82
N ALA A 397 -8.71 -14.96 -1.77
CA ALA A 397 -7.44 -14.27 -1.60
C ALA A 397 -6.85 -14.51 -0.21
N TYR A 398 -5.56 -14.77 -0.16
CA TYR A 398 -4.78 -14.83 1.08
C TYR A 398 -3.64 -13.84 0.99
N ASN A 399 -3.53 -12.95 1.98
CA ASN A 399 -2.48 -11.95 2.03
C ASN A 399 -1.88 -11.85 3.44
N PRO A 400 -0.75 -12.54 3.70
CA PRO A 400 -0.09 -12.52 5.00
C PRO A 400 0.54 -11.17 5.35
N GLY A 401 0.67 -10.26 4.40
CA GLY A 401 1.14 -8.89 4.63
C GLY A 401 0.12 -7.96 5.30
N VAL A 402 -1.17 -8.30 5.29
CA VAL A 402 -2.24 -7.42 5.81
C VAL A 402 -2.01 -6.95 7.25
N PRO A 403 -1.68 -7.81 8.23
CA PRO A 403 -1.41 -7.35 9.60
C PRO A 403 -0.24 -6.37 9.68
N ILE A 404 0.80 -6.60 8.86
CA ILE A 404 1.97 -5.73 8.79
C ILE A 404 1.58 -4.37 8.20
N PHE A 405 0.76 -4.34 7.15
CA PHE A 405 0.25 -3.10 6.56
C PHE A 405 -0.58 -2.29 7.55
N ILE A 406 -1.42 -2.92 8.36
CA ILE A 406 -2.21 -2.24 9.40
C ILE A 406 -1.27 -1.54 10.40
N ILE A 407 -0.27 -2.25 10.92
CA ILE A 407 0.72 -1.67 11.82
C ILE A 407 1.48 -0.53 11.13
N ALA A 408 1.90 -0.74 9.90
CA ALA A 408 2.61 0.26 9.11
C ALA A 408 1.79 1.54 8.91
N VAL A 409 0.50 1.43 8.57
CA VAL A 409 -0.39 2.59 8.39
C VAL A 409 -0.55 3.37 9.70
N VAL A 410 -0.73 2.70 10.83
CA VAL A 410 -0.82 3.36 12.15
C VAL A 410 0.48 4.12 12.48
N LEU A 411 1.63 3.50 12.26
CA LEU A 411 2.93 4.14 12.48
C LEU A 411 3.19 5.30 11.51
N LEU A 412 2.79 5.14 10.24
CA LEU A 412 2.90 6.17 9.21
C LEU A 412 2.11 7.42 9.59
N LEU A 413 0.82 7.25 9.87
CA LEU A 413 -0.08 8.34 10.24
C LEU A 413 0.35 8.98 11.55
N GLY A 414 0.71 8.19 12.57
CA GLY A 414 1.21 8.68 13.85
C GLY A 414 2.51 9.48 13.71
N GLY A 415 3.45 8.99 12.91
CA GLY A 415 4.71 9.67 12.62
C GLY A 415 4.53 10.98 11.86
N LEU A 416 3.67 10.99 10.84
CA LEU A 416 3.30 12.21 10.10
C LEU A 416 2.61 13.22 11.00
N MET A 417 1.63 12.79 11.80
CA MET A 417 0.89 13.64 12.72
C MET A 417 1.85 14.27 13.76
N ALA A 418 2.74 13.46 14.35
CA ALA A 418 3.74 13.96 15.30
C ALA A 418 4.65 15.02 14.66
N THR A 419 5.08 14.81 13.43
CA THR A 419 6.05 15.68 12.75
C THR A 419 5.41 16.98 12.24
N PHE A 420 4.23 16.91 11.62
CA PHE A 420 3.61 18.07 10.96
C PHE A 420 2.61 18.81 11.84
N TYR A 421 1.84 18.11 12.67
CA TYR A 421 0.81 18.74 13.50
C TYR A 421 1.38 19.31 14.79
N PHE A 422 2.45 18.73 15.34
CA PHE A 422 3.16 19.20 16.53
C PHE A 422 4.59 19.64 16.21
N PRO A 423 4.82 20.63 15.35
CA PRO A 423 6.17 21.00 14.93
C PRO A 423 7.02 21.48 16.13
N HIS A 424 8.31 21.14 16.12
CA HIS A 424 9.27 21.55 17.13
C HIS A 424 9.53 23.06 17.05
N ARG A 425 8.87 23.85 17.88
CA ARG A 425 9.03 25.31 17.98
C ARG A 425 10.22 25.66 18.86
N ARG A 426 11.03 26.59 18.42
CA ARG A 426 12.24 27.01 19.15
C ARG A 426 12.43 28.51 19.06
N VAL A 427 12.72 29.13 20.21
CA VAL A 427 13.04 30.56 20.33
C VAL A 427 14.38 30.70 21.06
N ARG A 428 15.20 31.62 20.62
CA ARG A 428 16.42 32.03 21.31
C ARG A 428 16.32 33.47 21.72
N ALA A 429 16.85 33.78 22.89
CA ALA A 429 16.96 35.15 23.37
C ALA A 429 18.32 35.39 24.02
N LEU A 430 18.75 36.63 23.97
CA LEU A 430 19.95 37.15 24.62
C LEU A 430 19.58 38.38 25.42
N VAL A 431 19.82 38.33 26.72
CA VAL A 431 19.62 39.45 27.64
C VAL A 431 20.97 40.02 28.01
N SER A 432 21.15 41.34 27.85
CA SER A 432 22.37 42.06 28.18
C SER A 432 22.08 43.49 28.63
N MET A 433 23.02 44.15 29.27
CA MET A 433 22.90 45.60 29.58
C MET A 433 23.06 46.41 28.28
N ALA A 434 22.24 47.43 28.12
CA ALA A 434 22.29 48.45 27.08
C ALA A 434 22.26 49.85 27.78
N GLY A 435 23.46 50.33 28.13
CA GLY A 435 23.58 51.49 29.02
C GLY A 435 23.11 51.15 30.45
N GLU A 436 22.20 51.97 31.01
CA GLU A 436 21.61 51.76 32.33
C GLU A 436 20.38 50.83 32.35
N SER A 437 19.96 50.36 31.17
CA SER A 437 18.78 49.53 31.02
C SER A 437 19.17 48.11 30.60
N ALA A 438 18.36 47.11 30.99
CA ALA A 438 18.47 45.76 30.45
C ALA A 438 17.72 45.67 29.13
N SER A 439 18.34 44.95 28.16
CA SER A 439 17.78 44.72 26.84
C SER A 439 17.76 43.22 26.52
N VAL A 440 16.65 42.74 25.96
CA VAL A 440 16.52 41.38 25.43
C VAL A 440 16.27 41.42 23.93
N GLN A 441 17.08 40.70 23.20
CA GLN A 441 16.85 40.41 21.78
C GLN A 441 16.45 38.97 21.62
N MET A 442 15.29 38.71 20.98
CA MET A 442 14.76 37.36 20.77
C MET A 442 14.43 37.08 19.30
N ALA A 443 14.62 35.84 18.88
CA ALA A 443 14.32 35.41 17.52
C ALA A 443 13.93 33.93 17.46
N PRO A 444 13.03 33.52 16.54
CA PRO A 444 12.66 32.12 16.32
C PRO A 444 13.72 31.39 15.49
N LEU A 445 13.94 30.11 15.78
CA LEU A 445 14.69 29.21 14.88
C LEU A 445 13.76 28.66 13.79
N ALA A 446 13.23 29.54 12.94
CA ALA A 446 12.17 29.23 11.95
C ALA A 446 12.51 29.82 10.58
N LYS A 447 13.70 29.51 10.02
CA LYS A 447 14.21 30.14 8.78
C LYS A 447 13.24 30.02 7.58
N ARG A 448 12.58 28.86 7.39
CA ARG A 448 11.60 28.60 6.32
C ARG A 448 10.22 28.21 6.83
N ASP A 449 9.99 28.31 8.13
CA ASP A 449 8.74 27.91 8.79
C ASP A 449 7.88 29.14 9.10
N TRP A 450 6.94 29.43 8.20
CA TRP A 450 6.00 30.55 8.35
C TRP A 450 5.15 30.45 9.62
N SER A 451 4.68 29.24 9.94
CA SER A 451 3.87 29.08 11.15
C SER A 451 4.68 29.30 12.42
N GLY A 452 5.99 28.94 12.40
CA GLY A 452 6.90 29.24 13.51
C GLY A 452 7.18 30.73 13.67
N LYS A 453 7.28 31.50 12.60
CA LYS A 453 7.40 32.94 12.63
C LYS A 453 6.13 33.61 13.20
N ARG A 454 4.95 33.14 12.78
CA ARG A 454 3.66 33.62 13.30
C ARG A 454 3.49 33.33 14.78
N ASP A 455 3.80 32.13 15.23
CA ASP A 455 3.76 31.79 16.66
C ASP A 455 4.71 32.67 17.49
N PHE A 456 5.90 32.94 16.94
CA PHE A 456 6.84 33.86 17.62
C PHE A 456 6.29 35.28 17.73
N LEU A 457 5.68 35.83 16.68
CA LEU A 457 5.10 37.16 16.71
C LEU A 457 3.93 37.27 17.70
N ARG A 458 3.14 36.22 17.88
CA ARG A 458 2.13 36.13 18.94
C ARG A 458 2.76 36.11 20.33
N ILE A 459 3.94 35.48 20.51
CA ILE A 459 4.68 35.56 21.77
C ILE A 459 5.13 36.97 22.00
N VAL A 460 5.60 37.70 20.99
CA VAL A 460 6.01 39.11 21.10
C VAL A 460 4.84 40.01 21.51
N GLN A 461 3.65 39.81 20.92
CA GLN A 461 2.44 40.56 21.33
C GLN A 461 2.05 40.31 22.79
N ASP A 462 2.04 39.03 23.21
CA ASP A 462 1.72 38.73 24.61
C ASP A 462 2.81 39.24 25.59
N ALA A 463 4.06 39.24 25.13
CA ALA A 463 5.19 39.78 25.92
C ALA A 463 5.07 41.29 26.19
N GLN A 464 4.37 42.05 25.34
CA GLN A 464 4.14 43.49 25.55
C GLN A 464 3.43 43.81 26.88
N GLN A 465 2.58 42.90 27.34
CA GLN A 465 1.87 43.09 28.63
C GLN A 465 2.80 43.08 29.82
N SER A 466 3.91 42.37 29.77
CA SER A 466 4.86 42.21 30.89
C SER A 466 6.20 42.93 30.67
N LEU A 467 6.64 43.06 29.42
CA LEU A 467 7.93 43.64 29.06
C LEU A 467 7.83 45.10 28.54
N GLY A 468 6.61 45.59 28.28
CA GLY A 468 6.38 46.87 27.63
C GLY A 468 6.47 46.80 26.11
N THR A 469 6.33 47.94 25.44
CA THR A 469 6.39 48.01 23.98
C THR A 469 7.79 47.64 23.47
N PRO A 470 7.92 46.76 22.44
CA PRO A 470 9.22 46.44 21.89
C PRO A 470 9.87 47.67 21.24
N THR A 471 11.17 47.84 21.46
CA THR A 471 11.95 48.93 20.86
C THR A 471 12.22 48.69 19.38
N GLU A 472 12.25 47.44 18.94
CA GLU A 472 12.43 47.05 17.55
C GLU A 472 11.72 45.71 17.28
N VAL A 473 10.98 45.62 16.15
CA VAL A 473 10.44 44.36 15.64
C VAL A 473 10.79 44.25 14.18
N LYS A 474 11.56 43.18 13.85
CA LYS A 474 11.84 42.81 12.46
C LYS A 474 10.79 41.79 11.98
N LEU A 475 10.07 42.15 10.94
CA LEU A 475 9.07 41.32 10.30
C LEU A 475 9.66 40.58 9.08
N PRO A 476 9.18 39.39 8.75
CA PRO A 476 9.59 38.69 7.55
C PRO A 476 9.28 39.53 6.30
N LYS A 477 10.16 39.54 5.31
CA LYS A 477 9.93 40.21 4.03
C LYS A 477 8.72 39.61 3.33
N SER A 478 7.76 40.44 2.91
CA SER A 478 6.58 40.16 2.10
C SER A 478 5.47 39.25 2.69
N SER A 479 4.49 39.89 3.34
CA SER A 479 3.06 39.51 3.28
C SER A 479 2.26 40.56 4.04
N PRO A 480 1.09 41.02 3.56
CA PRO A 480 0.19 41.92 4.28
C PRO A 480 -0.25 41.42 5.65
N GLU A 481 -0.22 40.09 5.87
CA GLU A 481 -0.52 39.43 7.13
C GLU A 481 0.34 39.91 8.31
N TRP A 482 1.56 40.44 8.03
CA TRP A 482 2.50 40.88 9.07
C TRP A 482 2.27 42.31 9.54
N ASP A 483 1.46 43.10 8.83
CA ASP A 483 1.19 44.47 9.23
C ASP A 483 0.45 44.59 10.56
N SER A 484 -0.37 43.61 10.92
CA SER A 484 -1.04 43.52 12.20
C SER A 484 -0.10 43.33 13.40
N PHE A 485 1.17 42.96 13.16
CA PHE A 485 2.19 42.76 14.18
C PHE A 485 3.17 43.97 14.35
N LYS A 486 2.99 45.01 13.55
CA LYS A 486 3.79 46.21 13.72
C LYS A 486 3.41 46.90 15.04
N PRO A 487 4.41 47.35 15.86
CA PRO A 487 4.10 48.17 17.03
C PRO A 487 3.37 49.42 16.56
N ALA A 488 2.43 49.89 17.35
CA ALA A 488 1.81 51.21 17.12
C ALA A 488 2.93 52.28 17.07
N ALA A 489 2.85 53.15 16.07
CA ALA A 489 3.79 54.25 15.97
C ALA A 489 3.77 55.03 17.31
N PRO A 490 4.93 55.45 17.88
CA PRO A 490 4.94 56.27 19.06
C PRO A 490 4.09 57.51 18.77
N SER A 491 3.08 57.76 19.61
CA SER A 491 2.31 59.00 19.56
C SER A 491 3.28 60.16 19.62
N ALA A 492 3.34 60.96 18.56
CA ALA A 492 4.08 62.21 18.58
C ALA A 492 3.46 63.12 19.67
N THR A 493 4.12 63.19 20.82
CA THR A 493 3.89 64.22 21.87
C THR A 493 5.01 65.20 21.83
#